data_8c393b75553fd82a07d2e75d2cd3f256
#
_entry.id   8c393b75553fd82a07d2e75d2cd3f256
#
_cell.length_a   1.000
_cell.length_b   1.000
_cell.length_c   1.000
_cell.angle_alpha   90.00
_cell.angle_beta   90.00
_cell.angle_gamma   90.00
#
_symmetry.space_group_name_H-M   'P 1'
#
loop_
_entity.id
_entity.type
_entity.pdbx_description
1 polymer ?
#
loop_
_entity_poly.entity_id
_entity_poly.type
_entity_poly.pdbx_seq_one_letter_code
_entity_poly.pdbx_strand_id
1 'polypeptide(L)'
;MEGIKKRIVGLDRYQKAVLLILAVMAAVFSVLYPVTISRVGFEYNDKIFVPEQADGVTVYSGRIGGEQASFTVSEDKTVEFSCGGSYYGPYTVREAPDAVPEDMRSEPDVTGVELFESGELIFRGAVDRFGDRFVLRNEDGSMPGASIYVTYSDGTVYDGDGNLVDRLEPDVYTVINLMYGSELTHKGSWGMWLLGMFVCIATACTILFADELFRFNLSFSIRNADRAEPSEWEITTRYISWTVLPIMALVVFVRGLG
;
A
#
# COMPACT_ATOMS: atom_id res chain seq x y z
N MET A 1 19.06 -17.54 29.41
CA MET A 1 19.12 -18.37 28.17
C MET A 1 18.96 -19.85 28.42
N GLU A 2 19.49 -20.45 29.51
CA GLU A 2 19.31 -21.87 29.82
C GLU A 2 17.86 -22.30 30.00
N GLY A 3 17.01 -21.51 30.63
CA GLY A 3 15.60 -21.81 30.82
C GLY A 3 14.80 -22.01 29.52
N ILE A 4 15.03 -21.16 28.50
CA ILE A 4 14.36 -21.27 27.18
C ILE A 4 14.85 -22.51 26.44
N LYS A 5 16.16 -22.80 26.46
CA LYS A 5 16.71 -24.00 25.84
C LYS A 5 16.09 -25.28 26.42
N LYS A 6 15.94 -25.35 27.74
CA LYS A 6 15.33 -26.48 28.44
C LYS A 6 13.85 -26.64 28.03
N ARG A 7 13.11 -25.54 27.86
CA ARG A 7 11.72 -25.57 27.39
C ARG A 7 11.62 -26.07 25.94
N ILE A 8 12.45 -25.60 25.04
CA ILE A 8 12.46 -26.01 23.63
C ILE A 8 12.76 -27.52 23.50
N VAL A 9 13.64 -28.07 24.34
CA VAL A 9 13.93 -29.51 24.33
C VAL A 9 12.68 -30.33 24.67
N GLY A 10 11.85 -29.85 25.62
CA GLY A 10 10.62 -30.53 26.05
C GLY A 10 9.45 -30.45 25.08
N LEU A 11 9.50 -29.62 24.06
CA LEU A 11 8.43 -29.47 23.06
C LEU A 11 8.34 -30.72 22.15
N ASP A 12 7.14 -30.93 21.61
CA ASP A 12 6.93 -31.96 20.59
C ASP A 12 7.48 -31.53 19.20
N ARG A 13 7.41 -32.44 18.23
CA ARG A 13 7.94 -32.19 16.88
C ARG A 13 7.18 -31.09 16.15
N TYR A 14 5.87 -31.00 16.34
CA TYR A 14 5.02 -30.00 15.72
C TYR A 14 5.32 -28.59 16.25
N GLN A 15 5.36 -28.44 17.56
CA GLN A 15 5.70 -27.18 18.23
C GLN A 15 7.09 -26.65 17.79
N LYS A 16 8.08 -27.54 17.71
CA LYS A 16 9.43 -27.21 17.20
C LYS A 16 9.39 -26.75 15.75
N ALA A 17 8.59 -27.43 14.91
CA ALA A 17 8.44 -27.04 13.50
C ALA A 17 7.80 -25.65 13.35
N VAL A 18 6.74 -25.37 14.12
CA VAL A 18 6.08 -24.05 14.12
C VAL A 18 7.05 -22.96 14.59
N LEU A 19 7.79 -23.17 15.68
CA LEU A 19 8.79 -22.20 16.15
C LEU A 19 9.89 -21.95 15.11
N LEU A 20 10.33 -22.98 14.39
CA LEU A 20 11.29 -22.83 13.31
C LEU A 20 10.73 -22.00 12.16
N ILE A 21 9.48 -22.27 11.75
CA ILE A 21 8.79 -21.50 10.71
C ILE A 21 8.68 -20.02 11.11
N LEU A 22 8.27 -19.72 12.34
CA LEU A 22 8.18 -18.36 12.86
C LEU A 22 9.54 -17.65 12.85
N ALA A 23 10.61 -18.36 13.26
CA ALA A 23 11.97 -17.81 13.26
C ALA A 23 12.47 -17.52 11.85
N VAL A 24 12.23 -18.43 10.90
CA VAL A 24 12.58 -18.25 9.49
C VAL A 24 11.78 -17.08 8.89
N MET A 25 10.48 -17.01 9.13
CA MET A 25 9.64 -15.88 8.69
C MET A 25 10.18 -14.55 9.22
N ALA A 26 10.41 -14.46 10.53
CA ALA A 26 10.95 -13.25 11.15
C ALA A 26 12.28 -12.84 10.52
N ALA A 27 13.19 -13.77 10.29
CA ALA A 27 14.49 -13.49 9.65
C ALA A 27 14.34 -13.02 8.20
N VAL A 28 13.55 -13.73 7.39
CA VAL A 28 13.34 -13.41 5.97
C VAL A 28 12.70 -12.02 5.82
N PHE A 29 11.62 -11.74 6.54
CA PHE A 29 10.94 -10.46 6.45
C PHE A 29 11.72 -9.30 7.07
N SER A 30 12.59 -9.56 8.07
CA SER A 30 13.52 -8.53 8.57
C SER A 30 14.57 -8.11 7.56
N VAL A 31 14.84 -8.91 6.51
CA VAL A 31 15.69 -8.55 5.39
C VAL A 31 14.89 -7.93 4.25
N LEU A 32 13.74 -8.50 3.90
CA LEU A 32 12.93 -8.04 2.77
C LEU A 32 12.35 -6.63 2.99
N TYR A 33 11.89 -6.32 4.20
CA TYR A 33 11.26 -5.03 4.49
C TYR A 33 12.18 -3.84 4.30
N PRO A 34 13.40 -3.79 4.88
CA PRO A 34 14.31 -2.67 4.61
C PRO A 34 14.61 -2.48 3.13
N VAL A 35 14.80 -3.58 2.39
CA VAL A 35 15.05 -3.54 0.94
C VAL A 35 13.84 -3.01 0.17
N THR A 36 12.63 -3.39 0.57
CA THR A 36 11.40 -2.94 -0.09
C THR A 36 11.11 -1.48 0.24
N ILE A 37 11.19 -1.08 1.51
CA ILE A 37 10.89 0.29 1.96
C ILE A 37 11.95 1.29 1.48
N SER A 38 13.17 0.85 1.20
CA SER A 38 14.18 1.73 0.58
C SER A 38 13.82 2.14 -0.85
N ARG A 39 12.89 1.46 -1.49
CA ARG A 39 12.37 1.85 -2.80
C ARG A 39 11.35 2.96 -2.61
N VAL A 40 11.68 4.10 -3.18
CA VAL A 40 10.83 5.29 -3.20
C VAL A 40 10.28 5.45 -4.60
N GLY A 41 9.02 5.77 -4.74
CA GLY A 41 8.40 5.92 -6.04
C GLY A 41 7.05 6.63 -5.98
N PHE A 42 6.48 6.82 -7.14
CA PHE A 42 5.14 7.38 -7.33
C PHE A 42 4.07 6.29 -7.12
N GLU A 43 3.05 6.58 -6.32
CA GLU A 43 1.95 5.65 -6.07
C GLU A 43 0.83 5.84 -7.09
N TYR A 44 0.48 4.74 -7.78
CA TYR A 44 -0.64 4.70 -8.71
C TYR A 44 -1.31 3.32 -8.66
N ASN A 45 -2.64 3.27 -8.56
CA ASN A 45 -3.42 2.02 -8.44
C ASN A 45 -2.90 1.08 -7.35
N ASP A 46 -2.62 1.60 -6.15
CA ASP A 46 -2.04 0.87 -5.00
C ASP A 46 -0.68 0.20 -5.31
N LYS A 47 0.04 0.69 -6.32
CA LYS A 47 1.36 0.21 -6.72
C LYS A 47 2.38 1.34 -6.76
N ILE A 48 3.60 1.03 -6.35
CA ILE A 48 4.71 1.98 -6.37
C ILE A 48 5.49 1.83 -7.67
N PHE A 49 5.54 2.92 -8.42
CA PHE A 49 6.30 3.07 -9.64
C PHE A 49 7.63 3.73 -9.31
N VAL A 50 8.72 3.01 -9.50
CA VAL A 50 10.07 3.49 -9.17
C VAL A 50 10.61 4.35 -10.31
N PRO A 51 11.05 5.60 -10.05
CA PRO A 51 11.62 6.46 -11.07
C PRO A 51 13.03 6.02 -11.48
N GLU A 52 13.29 6.06 -12.78
CA GLU A 52 14.60 5.96 -13.39
C GLU A 52 14.75 7.12 -14.36
N GLN A 53 15.84 7.88 -14.22
CA GLN A 53 16.09 9.05 -15.07
C GLN A 53 17.17 8.71 -16.09
N ALA A 54 16.89 8.91 -17.38
CA ALA A 54 17.80 8.73 -18.48
C ALA A 54 17.53 9.75 -19.59
N ASP A 55 18.56 10.41 -20.07
CA ASP A 55 18.53 11.31 -21.24
C ASP A 55 17.41 12.40 -21.20
N GLY A 56 17.18 12.98 -20.02
CA GLY A 56 16.16 14.03 -19.84
C GLY A 56 14.71 13.50 -19.71
N VAL A 57 14.55 12.19 -19.71
CA VAL A 57 13.25 11.52 -19.52
C VAL A 57 13.25 10.82 -18.18
N THR A 58 12.16 10.97 -17.41
CA THR A 58 11.93 10.19 -16.19
C THR A 58 10.92 9.07 -16.47
N VAL A 59 11.35 7.83 -16.31
CA VAL A 59 10.47 6.66 -16.46
C VAL A 59 10.14 6.10 -15.09
N TYR A 60 8.87 6.13 -14.73
CA TYR A 60 8.36 5.49 -13.51
C TYR A 60 7.88 4.09 -13.86
N SER A 61 8.55 3.05 -13.38
CA SER A 61 8.27 1.64 -13.72
C SER A 61 7.62 0.89 -12.57
N GLY A 62 6.56 0.13 -12.87
CA GLY A 62 5.81 -0.66 -11.90
C GLY A 62 5.12 -1.87 -12.55
N ARG A 63 4.19 -2.48 -11.79
CA ARG A 63 3.35 -3.58 -12.31
C ARG A 63 1.93 -3.42 -11.78
N ILE A 64 0.94 -3.53 -12.67
CA ILE A 64 -0.49 -3.54 -12.35
C ILE A 64 -1.06 -4.87 -12.82
N GLY A 65 -1.74 -5.60 -11.96
CA GLY A 65 -2.35 -6.90 -12.31
C GLY A 65 -1.37 -7.98 -12.78
N GLY A 66 -0.06 -7.81 -12.52
CA GLY A 66 1.00 -8.69 -13.01
C GLY A 66 1.64 -8.23 -14.33
N GLU A 67 1.00 -7.33 -15.07
CA GLU A 67 1.49 -6.73 -16.30
C GLU A 67 2.49 -5.60 -16.01
N GLN A 68 3.46 -5.42 -16.90
CA GLN A 68 4.40 -4.31 -16.81
C GLN A 68 3.71 -2.99 -17.15
N ALA A 69 3.92 -1.99 -16.32
CA ALA A 69 3.35 -0.67 -16.49
C ALA A 69 4.43 0.41 -16.30
N SER A 70 4.35 1.50 -17.06
CA SER A 70 5.27 2.61 -16.94
C SER A 70 4.64 3.95 -17.33
N PHE A 71 4.99 4.99 -16.54
CA PHE A 71 4.81 6.38 -16.95
C PHE A 71 6.13 6.90 -17.49
N THR A 72 6.07 7.59 -18.62
CA THR A 72 7.19 8.31 -19.21
C THR A 72 6.91 9.80 -19.12
N VAL A 73 7.79 10.54 -18.47
CA VAL A 73 7.69 12.01 -18.31
C VAL A 73 8.88 12.65 -18.99
N SER A 74 8.62 13.40 -20.05
CA SER A 74 9.63 14.11 -20.82
C SER A 74 9.96 15.49 -20.23
N GLU A 75 11.06 16.11 -20.62
CA GLU A 75 11.46 17.45 -20.16
C GLU A 75 10.43 18.55 -20.47
N ASP A 76 9.72 18.41 -21.58
CA ASP A 76 8.63 19.30 -21.99
C ASP A 76 7.32 19.08 -21.23
N LYS A 77 7.35 18.24 -20.18
CA LYS A 77 6.20 17.80 -19.36
C LYS A 77 5.15 16.98 -20.11
N THR A 78 5.50 16.38 -21.24
CA THR A 78 4.65 15.36 -21.85
C THR A 78 4.67 14.09 -21.01
N VAL A 79 3.49 13.56 -20.68
CA VAL A 79 3.31 12.32 -19.95
C VAL A 79 2.66 11.28 -20.84
N GLU A 80 3.20 10.08 -20.81
CA GLU A 80 2.64 8.91 -21.49
C GLU A 80 2.52 7.76 -20.48
N PHE A 81 1.48 6.96 -20.59
CA PHE A 81 1.29 5.78 -19.77
C PHE A 81 1.10 4.53 -20.61
N SER A 82 1.76 3.45 -20.24
CA SER A 82 1.59 2.14 -20.86
C SER A 82 1.40 1.03 -19.81
N CYS A 83 0.49 0.10 -20.07
CA CYS A 83 0.25 -1.05 -19.22
C CYS A 83 -0.27 -2.24 -20.05
N GLY A 84 0.44 -3.38 -20.02
CA GLY A 84 -0.02 -4.63 -20.63
C GLY A 84 -0.36 -4.53 -22.12
N GLY A 85 0.27 -3.58 -22.86
CA GLY A 85 -0.02 -3.34 -24.27
C GLY A 85 -1.06 -2.25 -24.55
N SER A 86 -1.75 -1.73 -23.53
CA SER A 86 -2.56 -0.51 -23.61
C SER A 86 -1.67 0.72 -23.50
N TYR A 87 -2.05 1.81 -24.18
CA TYR A 87 -1.31 3.06 -24.22
C TYR A 87 -2.29 4.22 -24.04
N TYR A 88 -1.93 5.19 -23.20
CA TYR A 88 -2.71 6.37 -22.84
C TYR A 88 -1.87 7.64 -23.02
N GLY A 89 -2.48 8.69 -23.53
CA GLY A 89 -1.83 9.95 -23.85
C GLY A 89 -1.44 10.05 -25.35
N PRO A 90 -0.48 10.90 -25.76
CA PRO A 90 0.32 11.77 -24.88
C PRO A 90 -0.53 12.85 -24.20
N TYR A 91 -0.23 13.05 -22.91
CA TYR A 91 -0.79 14.15 -22.13
C TYR A 91 0.15 15.34 -22.20
N THR A 92 -0.38 16.51 -22.55
CA THR A 92 0.39 17.75 -22.63
C THR A 92 -0.29 18.88 -21.89
N VAL A 93 0.49 19.77 -21.27
CA VAL A 93 -0.03 20.91 -20.52
C VAL A 93 0.35 22.21 -21.20
N ARG A 94 -0.57 23.20 -21.19
CA ARG A 94 -0.32 24.59 -21.56
C ARG A 94 -0.66 25.50 -20.39
N GLU A 95 0.10 26.58 -20.25
CA GLU A 95 -0.26 27.63 -19.31
C GLU A 95 -1.47 28.43 -19.89
N ALA A 96 -2.46 28.65 -19.06
CA ALA A 96 -3.69 29.35 -19.36
C ALA A 96 -4.04 30.31 -18.21
N PRO A 97 -3.37 31.46 -18.11
CA PRO A 97 -3.59 32.40 -16.99
C PRO A 97 -5.04 32.87 -16.85
N ASP A 98 -5.80 32.84 -17.91
CA ASP A 98 -7.22 33.17 -17.95
C ASP A 98 -8.13 32.07 -17.35
N ALA A 99 -7.62 30.85 -17.19
CA ALA A 99 -8.31 29.75 -16.51
C ALA A 99 -8.24 29.84 -14.98
N VAL A 100 -7.47 30.77 -14.41
CA VAL A 100 -7.41 31.01 -12.97
C VAL A 100 -8.70 31.67 -12.51
N PRO A 101 -9.39 31.15 -11.48
CA PRO A 101 -10.57 31.78 -10.88
C PRO A 101 -10.31 33.24 -10.48
N GLU A 102 -11.30 34.09 -10.63
CA GLU A 102 -11.10 35.56 -10.43
C GLU A 102 -10.64 35.91 -9.02
N ASP A 103 -11.15 35.21 -8.02
CA ASP A 103 -10.79 35.38 -6.60
C ASP A 103 -9.39 34.90 -6.26
N MET A 104 -8.79 34.06 -7.09
CA MET A 104 -7.46 33.48 -6.89
C MET A 104 -6.36 34.08 -7.76
N ARG A 105 -6.67 35.03 -8.65
CA ARG A 105 -5.68 35.65 -9.57
C ARG A 105 -4.54 36.40 -8.89
N SER A 106 -4.71 36.76 -7.63
CA SER A 106 -3.70 37.48 -6.84
C SER A 106 -2.78 36.52 -6.06
N GLU A 107 -3.08 35.23 -6.05
CA GLU A 107 -2.31 34.25 -5.31
C GLU A 107 -1.07 33.80 -6.10
N PRO A 108 0.15 33.94 -5.55
CA PRO A 108 1.39 33.68 -6.30
C PRO A 108 1.61 32.20 -6.63
N ASP A 109 0.99 31.29 -5.85
CA ASP A 109 1.17 29.85 -5.98
C ASP A 109 0.10 29.19 -6.86
N VAL A 110 -0.77 29.98 -7.50
CA VAL A 110 -1.84 29.52 -8.39
C VAL A 110 -1.45 29.71 -9.86
N THR A 111 -1.49 28.63 -10.61
CA THR A 111 -1.18 28.63 -12.06
C THR A 111 -2.35 28.09 -12.85
N GLY A 112 -2.85 28.87 -13.83
CA GLY A 112 -3.88 28.39 -14.77
C GLY A 112 -3.28 27.42 -15.79
N VAL A 113 -3.98 26.34 -16.06
CA VAL A 113 -3.53 25.28 -16.98
C VAL A 113 -4.65 24.74 -17.84
N GLU A 114 -4.28 24.31 -19.03
CA GLU A 114 -5.06 23.46 -19.93
C GLU A 114 -4.33 22.14 -20.09
N LEU A 115 -4.98 21.03 -19.81
CA LEU A 115 -4.46 19.68 -20.01
C LEU A 115 -5.14 19.05 -21.22
N PHE A 116 -4.33 18.53 -22.12
CA PHE A 116 -4.77 17.85 -23.34
C PHE A 116 -4.35 16.39 -23.32
N GLU A 117 -5.20 15.50 -23.79
CA GLU A 117 -4.88 14.12 -24.14
C GLU A 117 -4.97 13.96 -25.65
N SER A 118 -3.89 13.52 -26.28
CA SER A 118 -3.84 13.36 -27.75
C SER A 118 -4.35 14.58 -28.53
N GLY A 119 -4.23 15.77 -27.95
CA GLY A 119 -4.69 17.05 -28.55
C GLY A 119 -6.12 17.45 -28.20
N GLU A 120 -6.90 16.62 -27.53
CA GLU A 120 -8.22 16.94 -26.99
C GLU A 120 -8.11 17.55 -25.59
N LEU A 121 -8.84 18.65 -25.32
CA LEU A 121 -8.86 19.31 -24.03
C LEU A 121 -9.66 18.46 -23.03
N ILE A 122 -8.99 17.96 -21.97
CA ILE A 122 -9.62 17.14 -20.93
C ILE A 122 -9.79 17.87 -19.59
N PHE A 123 -9.00 18.94 -19.35
CA PHE A 123 -9.14 19.78 -18.17
C PHE A 123 -8.71 21.20 -18.45
N ARG A 124 -9.48 22.17 -17.92
CA ARG A 124 -9.13 23.60 -17.90
C ARG A 124 -9.46 24.17 -16.54
N GLY A 125 -8.46 24.81 -15.90
CA GLY A 125 -8.62 25.32 -14.55
C GLY A 125 -7.28 25.74 -13.95
N ALA A 126 -7.17 25.70 -12.62
CA ALA A 126 -5.97 26.13 -11.93
C ALA A 126 -5.36 25.03 -11.08
N VAL A 127 -4.03 25.06 -10.96
CA VAL A 127 -3.21 24.30 -10.02
C VAL A 127 -2.82 25.24 -8.89
N ASP A 128 -3.37 25.01 -7.72
CA ASP A 128 -3.14 25.78 -6.50
C ASP A 128 -2.15 24.99 -5.61
N ARG A 129 -0.95 25.53 -5.38
CA ARG A 129 0.17 24.83 -4.76
C ARG A 129 0.34 25.20 -3.30
N PHE A 130 0.54 24.19 -2.46
CA PHE A 130 0.82 24.30 -1.02
C PHE A 130 2.08 23.51 -0.67
N GLY A 131 3.25 24.09 -0.88
CA GLY A 131 4.53 23.37 -0.73
C GLY A 131 4.67 22.26 -1.76
N ASP A 132 4.79 21.01 -1.30
CA ASP A 132 4.92 19.84 -2.17
C ASP A 132 3.57 19.26 -2.64
N ARG A 133 2.47 19.83 -2.19
CA ARG A 133 1.11 19.42 -2.56
C ARG A 133 0.45 20.46 -3.45
N PHE A 134 -0.58 20.02 -4.18
CA PHE A 134 -1.43 20.91 -4.94
C PHE A 134 -2.89 20.48 -4.91
N VAL A 135 -3.77 21.42 -5.22
CA VAL A 135 -5.20 21.20 -5.40
C VAL A 135 -5.59 21.69 -6.77
N LEU A 136 -6.41 20.92 -7.49
CA LEU A 136 -7.01 21.35 -8.73
C LEU A 136 -8.25 22.19 -8.45
N ARG A 137 -8.41 23.27 -9.23
CA ARG A 137 -9.57 24.15 -9.21
C ARG A 137 -10.14 24.25 -10.62
N ASN A 138 -11.46 24.15 -10.72
CA ASN A 138 -12.17 24.51 -11.94
C ASN A 138 -12.12 26.04 -12.16
N GLU A 139 -12.49 26.51 -13.33
CA GLU A 139 -12.53 27.95 -13.65
C GLU A 139 -13.46 28.76 -12.72
N ASP A 140 -14.46 28.13 -12.13
CA ASP A 140 -15.40 28.74 -11.17
C ASP A 140 -14.89 28.70 -9.71
N GLY A 141 -13.66 28.25 -9.48
CA GLY A 141 -13.04 28.10 -8.14
C GLY A 141 -13.45 26.85 -7.38
N SER A 142 -14.41 26.09 -7.86
CA SER A 142 -14.78 24.80 -7.26
C SER A 142 -13.66 23.76 -7.40
N MET A 143 -13.62 22.79 -6.52
CA MET A 143 -12.77 21.60 -6.75
C MET A 143 -13.40 20.73 -7.83
N PRO A 144 -12.60 20.12 -8.71
CA PRO A 144 -13.11 19.06 -9.57
C PRO A 144 -13.89 18.06 -8.73
N GLY A 145 -15.10 17.73 -9.16
CA GLY A 145 -16.00 16.85 -8.41
C GLY A 145 -15.34 15.50 -8.13
N ALA A 146 -15.55 14.97 -6.92
CA ALA A 146 -15.20 13.59 -6.65
C ALA A 146 -16.06 12.70 -7.57
N SER A 147 -15.41 12.01 -8.48
CA SER A 147 -16.11 11.07 -9.36
C SER A 147 -16.69 9.94 -8.50
N ILE A 148 -18.00 9.76 -8.60
CA ILE A 148 -18.66 8.61 -7.96
C ILE A 148 -18.50 7.42 -8.91
N TYR A 149 -17.86 6.36 -8.43
CA TYR A 149 -17.69 5.14 -9.20
C TYR A 149 -18.53 4.02 -8.61
N VAL A 150 -19.22 3.28 -9.46
CA VAL A 150 -19.96 2.06 -9.11
C VAL A 150 -19.18 0.87 -9.65
N THR A 151 -18.67 0.03 -8.75
CA THR A 151 -17.96 -1.19 -9.13
C THR A 151 -18.88 -2.38 -9.01
N TYR A 152 -19.05 -3.11 -10.09
CA TYR A 152 -19.82 -4.37 -10.12
C TYR A 152 -18.95 -5.56 -9.71
N SER A 153 -19.62 -6.68 -9.38
CA SER A 153 -18.94 -7.91 -8.93
C SER A 153 -18.08 -8.58 -10.00
N ASP A 154 -18.31 -8.27 -11.27
CA ASP A 154 -17.49 -8.71 -12.42
C ASP A 154 -16.23 -7.85 -12.64
N GLY A 155 -16.05 -6.78 -11.83
CA GLY A 155 -14.92 -5.87 -11.92
C GLY A 155 -15.13 -4.66 -12.83
N THR A 156 -16.28 -4.55 -13.52
CA THR A 156 -16.60 -3.37 -14.33
C THR A 156 -16.87 -2.15 -13.43
N VAL A 157 -16.45 -0.98 -13.88
CA VAL A 157 -16.62 0.29 -13.17
C VAL A 157 -17.34 1.28 -14.06
N TYR A 158 -18.35 1.92 -13.50
CA TYR A 158 -19.09 2.99 -14.16
C TYR A 158 -18.98 4.27 -13.35
N ASP A 159 -18.93 5.42 -14.06
CA ASP A 159 -19.01 6.73 -13.43
C ASP A 159 -20.45 7.08 -12.99
N GLY A 160 -20.61 8.26 -12.36
CA GLY A 160 -21.93 8.74 -11.92
C GLY A 160 -22.93 8.99 -13.05
N ASP A 161 -22.45 9.15 -14.29
CA ASP A 161 -23.26 9.36 -15.49
C ASP A 161 -23.59 8.04 -16.24
N GLY A 162 -23.05 6.93 -15.75
CA GLY A 162 -23.28 5.58 -16.31
C GLY A 162 -22.34 5.21 -17.46
N ASN A 163 -21.23 5.93 -17.66
CA ASN A 163 -20.22 5.57 -18.64
C ASN A 163 -19.26 4.54 -18.06
N LEU A 164 -18.78 3.61 -18.91
CA LEU A 164 -17.76 2.65 -18.54
C LEU A 164 -16.42 3.37 -18.30
N VAL A 165 -15.84 3.15 -17.13
CA VAL A 165 -14.55 3.76 -16.75
C VAL A 165 -13.43 2.76 -16.94
N ASP A 166 -12.41 3.14 -17.68
CA ASP A 166 -11.15 2.40 -17.74
C ASP A 166 -10.33 2.70 -16.47
N ARG A 167 -10.15 1.71 -15.61
CA ARG A 167 -9.37 1.84 -14.35
C ARG A 167 -7.88 2.05 -14.58
N LEU A 168 -7.39 1.78 -15.78
CA LEU A 168 -5.99 1.96 -16.14
C LEU A 168 -5.72 3.37 -16.69
N GLU A 169 -6.76 4.10 -17.08
CA GLU A 169 -6.62 5.47 -17.57
C GLU A 169 -6.22 6.41 -16.42
N PRO A 170 -5.09 7.13 -16.53
CA PRO A 170 -4.67 8.09 -15.52
C PRO A 170 -5.64 9.27 -15.43
N ASP A 171 -6.06 9.60 -14.23
CA ASP A 171 -6.86 10.79 -13.98
C ASP A 171 -6.04 12.08 -14.12
N VAL A 172 -6.74 13.21 -14.27
CA VAL A 172 -6.15 14.54 -14.43
C VAL A 172 -5.17 14.87 -13.29
N TYR A 173 -5.52 14.51 -12.04
CA TYR A 173 -4.66 14.75 -10.87
C TYR A 173 -3.34 13.98 -10.99
N THR A 174 -3.41 12.70 -11.35
CA THR A 174 -2.23 11.83 -11.54
C THR A 174 -1.29 12.39 -12.60
N VAL A 175 -1.84 12.79 -13.76
CA VAL A 175 -1.05 13.32 -14.87
C VAL A 175 -0.38 14.66 -14.47
N ILE A 176 -1.12 15.59 -13.90
CA ILE A 176 -0.57 16.88 -13.44
C ILE A 176 0.47 16.68 -12.34
N ASN A 177 0.25 15.74 -11.41
CA ASN A 177 1.21 15.40 -10.37
C ASN A 177 2.56 14.95 -10.96
N LEU A 178 2.54 14.10 -11.97
CA LEU A 178 3.76 13.65 -12.66
C LEU A 178 4.47 14.79 -13.39
N MET A 179 3.72 15.71 -14.04
CA MET A 179 4.27 16.85 -14.77
C MET A 179 4.98 17.88 -13.90
N TYR A 180 4.52 18.03 -12.66
CA TYR A 180 5.03 19.05 -11.74
C TYR A 180 5.97 18.52 -10.66
N GLY A 181 6.35 17.27 -10.73
CA GLY A 181 7.19 16.58 -9.75
C GLY A 181 6.32 15.85 -8.73
N SER A 182 6.16 14.57 -8.95
CA SER A 182 5.31 13.71 -8.12
C SER A 182 5.79 13.62 -6.68
N GLU A 183 4.85 13.65 -5.74
CA GLU A 183 5.12 13.24 -4.35
C GLU A 183 5.51 11.75 -4.34
N LEU A 184 6.74 11.49 -3.92
CA LEU A 184 7.25 10.13 -3.85
C LEU A 184 6.95 9.52 -2.49
N THR A 185 6.50 8.28 -2.48
CA THR A 185 6.23 7.51 -1.26
C THR A 185 7.07 6.25 -1.19
N HIS A 186 7.21 5.69 0.00
CA HIS A 186 7.95 4.44 0.19
C HIS A 186 7.08 3.23 -0.11
N LYS A 187 7.68 2.23 -0.77
CA LYS A 187 7.02 0.95 -0.98
C LYS A 187 6.97 0.17 0.33
N GLY A 188 5.77 -0.33 0.68
CA GLY A 188 5.57 -1.14 1.88
C GLY A 188 5.34 -0.33 3.17
N SER A 189 5.03 -1.02 4.25
CA SER A 189 4.63 -0.44 5.52
C SER A 189 5.35 -1.04 6.72
N TRP A 190 6.14 -0.23 7.45
CA TRP A 190 6.74 -0.64 8.72
C TRP A 190 5.71 -1.07 9.77
N GLY A 191 4.50 -0.49 9.74
CA GLY A 191 3.42 -0.88 10.64
C GLY A 191 2.99 -2.34 10.45
N MET A 192 2.91 -2.79 9.19
CA MET A 192 2.60 -4.19 8.87
C MET A 192 3.74 -5.14 9.27
N TRP A 193 5.01 -4.73 9.12
CA TRP A 193 6.13 -5.50 9.63
C TRP A 193 6.07 -5.68 11.15
N LEU A 194 5.84 -4.58 11.89
CA LEU A 194 5.71 -4.62 13.36
C LEU A 194 4.55 -5.52 13.78
N LEU A 195 3.41 -5.44 13.10
CA LEU A 195 2.25 -6.31 13.40
C LEU A 195 2.58 -7.78 13.14
N GLY A 196 3.20 -8.10 12.01
CA GLY A 196 3.64 -9.47 11.70
C GLY A 196 4.63 -10.02 12.73
N MET A 197 5.62 -9.22 13.13
CA MET A 197 6.58 -9.56 14.20
C MET A 197 5.88 -9.78 15.53
N PHE A 198 4.92 -8.92 15.88
CA PHE A 198 4.13 -9.09 17.11
C PHE A 198 3.37 -10.41 17.11
N VAL A 199 2.70 -10.77 16.01
CA VAL A 199 1.99 -12.05 15.88
C VAL A 199 2.97 -13.23 16.02
N CYS A 200 4.13 -13.17 15.39
CA CYS A 200 5.16 -14.21 15.51
C CYS A 200 5.64 -14.39 16.97
N ILE A 201 5.94 -13.28 17.64
CA ILE A 201 6.41 -13.29 19.05
C ILE A 201 5.29 -13.79 19.95
N ALA A 202 4.06 -13.30 19.82
CA ALA A 202 2.92 -13.75 20.60
C ALA A 202 2.67 -15.25 20.43
N THR A 203 2.71 -15.74 19.18
CA THR A 203 2.56 -17.19 18.91
C THR A 203 3.69 -17.99 19.54
N ALA A 204 4.93 -17.55 19.42
CA ALA A 204 6.06 -18.23 20.07
C ALA A 204 5.91 -18.25 21.60
N CYS A 205 5.43 -17.16 22.21
CA CYS A 205 5.12 -17.11 23.63
C CYS A 205 4.02 -18.10 24.03
N THR A 206 2.94 -18.23 23.25
CA THR A 206 1.87 -19.19 23.53
C THR A 206 2.35 -20.64 23.42
N ILE A 207 3.35 -20.94 22.57
CA ILE A 207 3.97 -22.28 22.49
C ILE A 207 4.89 -22.54 23.68
N LEU A 208 5.79 -21.59 23.99
CA LEU A 208 6.81 -21.77 25.03
C LEU A 208 6.26 -21.73 26.44
N PHE A 209 5.15 -21.05 26.66
CA PHE A 209 4.54 -20.80 27.97
C PHE A 209 3.08 -21.27 28.02
N ALA A 210 2.73 -22.29 27.23
CA ALA A 210 1.35 -22.76 27.07
C ALA A 210 0.64 -23.07 28.41
N ASP A 211 1.29 -23.80 29.30
CA ASP A 211 0.71 -24.19 30.57
C ASP A 211 0.68 -23.05 31.58
N GLU A 212 1.70 -22.19 31.58
CA GLU A 212 1.73 -21.01 32.45
C GLU A 212 0.63 -20.01 32.05
N LEU A 213 0.45 -19.76 30.75
CA LEU A 213 -0.60 -18.89 30.24
C LEU A 213 -2.00 -19.44 30.55
N PHE A 214 -2.17 -20.75 30.41
CA PHE A 214 -3.41 -21.42 30.79
C PHE A 214 -3.74 -21.24 32.28
N ARG A 215 -2.77 -21.53 33.17
CA ARG A 215 -2.96 -21.35 34.61
C ARG A 215 -3.17 -19.89 35.00
N PHE A 216 -2.45 -18.97 34.35
CA PHE A 216 -2.63 -17.54 34.53
C PHE A 216 -4.05 -17.10 34.15
N ASN A 217 -4.57 -17.52 33.01
CA ASN A 217 -5.94 -17.22 32.59
C ASN A 217 -6.97 -17.80 33.58
N LEU A 218 -6.78 -19.02 34.02
CA LEU A 218 -7.63 -19.68 35.01
C LEU A 218 -7.60 -19.00 36.39
N SER A 219 -6.50 -18.38 36.77
CA SER A 219 -6.37 -17.72 38.08
C SER A 219 -7.38 -16.58 38.30
N PHE A 220 -7.92 -16.01 37.21
CA PHE A 220 -9.02 -15.04 37.27
C PHE A 220 -10.40 -15.67 37.51
N SER A 221 -10.52 -17.00 37.32
CA SER A 221 -11.81 -17.70 37.38
C SER A 221 -11.92 -18.71 38.52
N ILE A 222 -10.80 -19.31 38.92
CA ILE A 222 -10.78 -20.38 39.98
C ILE A 222 -9.65 -20.17 40.98
N ARG A 223 -9.89 -20.62 42.23
CA ARG A 223 -8.97 -20.42 43.37
C ARG A 223 -7.68 -21.27 43.35
N ASN A 224 -7.66 -22.41 42.70
CA ASN A 224 -6.54 -23.36 42.69
C ASN A 224 -6.07 -23.64 41.23
N ALA A 225 -5.87 -22.59 40.44
CA ALA A 225 -5.48 -22.69 39.04
C ALA A 225 -4.16 -23.43 38.80
N ASP A 226 -3.25 -23.42 39.78
CA ASP A 226 -1.92 -24.08 39.68
C ASP A 226 -1.99 -25.60 39.55
N ARG A 227 -3.12 -26.22 39.98
CA ARG A 227 -3.34 -27.66 39.91
C ARG A 227 -4.22 -28.09 38.73
N ALA A 228 -4.69 -27.14 37.96
CA ALA A 228 -5.57 -27.40 36.83
C ALA A 228 -4.74 -28.00 35.67
N GLU A 229 -5.31 -29.01 35.03
CA GLU A 229 -4.80 -29.62 33.79
C GLU A 229 -5.67 -29.16 32.62
N PRO A 230 -5.06 -28.86 31.43
CA PRO A 230 -5.83 -28.48 30.26
C PRO A 230 -6.69 -29.65 29.77
N SER A 231 -7.92 -29.35 29.36
CA SER A 231 -8.82 -30.32 28.72
C SER A 231 -8.32 -30.67 27.31
N GLU A 232 -8.80 -31.79 26.75
CA GLU A 232 -8.50 -32.14 25.35
C GLU A 232 -8.94 -31.09 24.37
N TRP A 233 -10.07 -30.39 24.63
CA TRP A 233 -10.54 -29.26 23.84
C TRP A 233 -9.57 -28.08 23.89
N GLU A 234 -9.07 -27.75 25.04
CA GLU A 234 -8.06 -26.69 25.23
C GLU A 234 -6.78 -27.02 24.44
N ILE A 235 -6.30 -28.27 24.54
CA ILE A 235 -5.14 -28.71 23.76
C ILE A 235 -5.40 -28.58 22.26
N THR A 236 -6.55 -29.05 21.77
CA THR A 236 -6.92 -28.96 20.36
C THR A 236 -6.96 -27.53 19.89
N THR A 237 -7.56 -26.62 20.66
CA THR A 237 -7.64 -25.19 20.33
C THR A 237 -6.28 -24.55 20.24
N ARG A 238 -5.32 -24.93 21.09
CA ARG A 238 -3.92 -24.46 21.01
C ARG A 238 -3.27 -24.86 19.67
N TYR A 239 -3.41 -26.14 19.26
CA TYR A 239 -2.84 -26.60 17.99
C TYR A 239 -3.48 -25.90 16.78
N ILE A 240 -4.79 -25.67 16.80
CA ILE A 240 -5.48 -24.87 15.78
C ILE A 240 -4.89 -23.44 15.73
N SER A 241 -4.75 -22.79 16.87
CA SER A 241 -4.20 -21.43 16.96
C SER A 241 -2.74 -21.38 16.46
N TRP A 242 -1.92 -22.36 16.82
CA TRP A 242 -0.54 -22.47 16.36
C TRP A 242 -0.40 -22.80 14.87
N THR A 243 -1.47 -23.24 14.21
CA THR A 243 -1.54 -23.37 12.75
C THR A 243 -1.99 -22.05 12.10
N VAL A 244 -3.05 -21.45 12.61
CA VAL A 244 -3.70 -20.27 12.00
C VAL A 244 -2.85 -19.01 12.14
N LEU A 245 -2.28 -18.76 13.33
CA LEU A 245 -1.53 -17.53 13.60
C LEU A 245 -0.29 -17.36 12.72
N PRO A 246 0.56 -18.38 12.45
CA PRO A 246 1.66 -18.24 11.49
C PRO A 246 1.19 -17.94 10.06
N ILE A 247 0.06 -18.50 9.63
CA ILE A 247 -0.53 -18.20 8.32
C ILE A 247 -0.99 -16.74 8.28
N MET A 248 -1.66 -16.26 9.33
CA MET A 248 -2.04 -14.85 9.44
C MET A 248 -0.83 -13.92 9.43
N ALA A 249 0.23 -14.26 10.18
CA ALA A 249 1.48 -13.49 10.17
C ALA A 249 2.09 -13.42 8.77
N LEU A 250 2.11 -14.53 8.03
CA LEU A 250 2.59 -14.56 6.65
C LEU A 250 1.77 -13.63 5.74
N VAL A 251 0.44 -13.67 5.83
CA VAL A 251 -0.44 -12.79 5.05
C VAL A 251 -0.18 -11.32 5.38
N VAL A 252 -0.02 -10.98 6.67
CA VAL A 252 0.30 -9.62 7.12
C VAL A 252 1.63 -9.16 6.54
N PHE A 253 2.68 -9.98 6.62
CA PHE A 253 3.99 -9.66 6.05
C PHE A 253 3.93 -9.46 4.53
N VAL A 254 3.25 -10.35 3.80
CA VAL A 254 3.17 -10.26 2.33
C VAL A 254 2.40 -9.00 1.91
N ARG A 255 1.26 -8.72 2.55
CA ARG A 255 0.48 -7.50 2.25
C ARG A 255 1.23 -6.21 2.58
N GLY A 256 2.07 -6.24 3.59
CA GLY A 256 2.84 -5.06 3.98
C GLY A 256 4.05 -4.76 3.08
N LEU A 257 4.38 -5.61 2.13
CA LEU A 257 5.41 -5.34 1.11
C LEU A 257 4.88 -4.55 -0.11
N GLY A 258 3.56 -4.41 -0.26
CA GLY A 258 2.90 -3.64 -1.34
C GLY A 258 2.67 -4.43 -2.63
#